data_f283c17a4314c1990ac26c6671ed085b
#
_entry.id   f283c17a4314c1990ac26c6671ed085b
#
_cell.length_a   1.000
_cell.length_b   1.000
_cell.length_c   1.000
_cell.angle_alpha   90.00
_cell.angle_beta   90.00
_cell.angle_gamma   90.00
#
_symmetry.space_group_name_H-M   'P 1'
#
loop_
_entity.id
_entity.type
_entity.pdbx_description
1 polymer ?
#
loop_
_entity_poly.entity_id
_entity_poly.type
_entity_poly.pdbx_seq_one_letter_code
_entity_poly.pdbx_strand_id
1 'polypeptide(L)'
;MQCIKDISTQGRACKQDPVLYALAVCARSNSPGTKQAAYNVLGDVCRIPTHLFQFIKFCEEMSINETGWGRAHRRAINKWYESFSYRNRNNKDPKKLAYLVTKYKRRHGFSHRDIIRLAHTRTRNKSIKIILQYVLGKSMEAADNEESRKVVDFLHAVEQAKQCKSMLEEEKLADLIAFNQLSLEHIPTVFLKENLNIWKVLYRQMPMGAMIRNLGKLSKLGIHDSVGADSKDFWVSIVEVRLKDDIALARAKIHPLTLLIAFKQYKNGSSLKGKLEWDVNSRISKALEDAFYRNTKILLPFEKRCLIAISTGEDMQKLICGSSIKASEAAAAMALSTVKMENVDVILFTNSITEASMAKIDRDDNLSTIEDKIFQIPREVGKKYIRQDLATPFIWAAAEKHRYEAIIIFTDSLTSCGSIHPAEALKQYSQYMSVPNYCLVVVSMTSNKYKIAAPEDTNTLDVVGFDKHTPGIIMDFIEGFRPRPDEDMEVFLHEDDD
;
A
#
# COMPACT_ATOMS: atom_id res chain seq x y z
N MET A 1 14.77 15.03 0.41
CA MET A 1 14.02 14.83 -0.84
C MET A 1 14.17 13.41 -1.38
N GLN A 2 15.37 12.84 -1.35
CA GLN A 2 15.58 11.48 -1.84
C GLN A 2 14.69 10.47 -1.12
N CYS A 3 14.63 10.45 0.22
CA CYS A 3 13.75 9.55 0.97
C CYS A 3 12.27 9.63 0.56
N ILE A 4 11.73 10.84 0.35
CA ILE A 4 10.33 11.05 -0.09
C ILE A 4 10.13 10.42 -1.49
N LYS A 5 11.08 10.63 -2.39
CA LYS A 5 11.08 10.04 -3.73
C LYS A 5 11.13 8.51 -3.64
N ASP A 6 12.06 7.95 -2.88
CA ASP A 6 12.27 6.50 -2.77
C ASP A 6 11.07 5.79 -2.16
N ILE A 7 10.51 6.32 -1.07
CA ILE A 7 9.29 5.78 -0.46
C ILE A 7 8.14 5.73 -1.49
N SER A 8 7.96 6.78 -2.31
CA SER A 8 6.93 6.81 -3.33
C SER A 8 7.24 5.87 -4.50
N THR A 9 8.46 5.91 -5.04
CA THR A 9 8.81 5.19 -6.27
C THR A 9 8.97 3.69 -6.04
N GLN A 10 9.45 3.28 -4.88
CA GLN A 10 9.58 1.88 -4.48
C GLN A 10 8.29 1.26 -3.92
N GLY A 11 7.21 2.05 -3.77
CA GLY A 11 5.92 1.57 -3.27
C GLY A 11 5.96 1.14 -1.80
N ARG A 12 6.82 1.77 -0.99
CA ARG A 12 7.00 1.46 0.45
C ARG A 12 5.80 1.89 1.29
N ALA A 13 5.16 2.99 0.95
CA ALA A 13 4.01 3.49 1.69
C ALA A 13 2.73 2.75 1.32
N CYS A 14 2.01 2.21 2.29
CA CYS A 14 0.68 1.62 2.11
C CYS A 14 -0.37 2.67 1.67
N LYS A 15 -0.17 3.93 2.08
CA LYS A 15 -0.93 5.11 1.63
C LYS A 15 0.01 6.22 1.20
N GLN A 16 -0.33 6.90 0.11
CA GLN A 16 0.51 7.97 -0.43
C GLN A 16 0.28 9.32 0.28
N ASP A 17 -0.81 9.48 1.05
CA ASP A 17 -1.16 10.73 1.72
C ASP A 17 -0.03 11.33 2.57
N PRO A 18 0.65 10.58 3.47
CA PRO A 18 1.76 11.12 4.26
C PRO A 18 2.95 11.58 3.41
N VAL A 19 3.24 10.85 2.33
CA VAL A 19 4.35 11.17 1.41
C VAL A 19 4.06 12.47 0.66
N LEU A 20 2.81 12.63 0.20
CA LEU A 20 2.35 13.84 -0.49
C LEU A 20 2.30 15.04 0.46
N TYR A 21 1.90 14.83 1.71
CA TYR A 21 1.92 15.84 2.74
C TYR A 21 3.36 16.32 3.03
N ALA A 22 4.29 15.40 3.27
CA ALA A 22 5.70 15.73 3.47
C ALA A 22 6.30 16.49 2.29
N LEU A 23 5.96 16.10 1.04
CA LEU A 23 6.37 16.84 -0.16
C LEU A 23 5.80 18.26 -0.17
N ALA A 24 4.53 18.44 0.24
CA ALA A 24 3.88 19.76 0.30
C ALA A 24 4.52 20.65 1.37
N VAL A 25 4.85 20.13 2.56
CA VAL A 25 5.61 20.84 3.60
C VAL A 25 6.93 21.36 3.03
N CYS A 26 7.67 20.52 2.32
CA CYS A 26 8.94 20.91 1.70
C CYS A 26 8.74 21.95 0.58
N ALA A 27 7.68 21.82 -0.23
CA ALA A 27 7.35 22.77 -1.29
C ALA A 27 6.89 24.14 -0.75
N ARG A 28 6.41 24.20 0.50
CA ARG A 28 6.01 25.43 1.20
C ARG A 28 7.07 25.95 2.19
N SER A 29 8.21 25.26 2.28
CA SER A 29 9.34 25.69 3.12
C SER A 29 9.81 27.12 2.78
N ASN A 30 10.29 27.86 3.76
CA ASN A 30 10.93 29.15 3.56
C ASN A 30 12.31 29.05 2.90
N SER A 31 12.97 27.86 2.99
CA SER A 31 14.25 27.60 2.33
C SER A 31 14.05 27.45 0.81
N PRO A 32 14.67 28.32 -0.02
CA PRO A 32 14.57 28.22 -1.47
C PRO A 32 15.12 26.89 -2.03
N GLY A 33 16.19 26.37 -1.44
CA GLY A 33 16.79 25.08 -1.83
C GLY A 33 15.84 23.90 -1.58
N THR A 34 15.22 23.84 -0.39
CA THR A 34 14.24 22.82 -0.05
C THR A 34 13.03 22.87 -0.99
N LYS A 35 12.50 24.07 -1.23
CA LYS A 35 11.39 24.31 -2.15
C LYS A 35 11.71 23.84 -3.57
N GLN A 36 12.87 24.21 -4.08
CA GLN A 36 13.30 23.81 -5.42
C GLN A 36 13.47 22.30 -5.53
N ALA A 37 14.10 21.67 -4.52
CA ALA A 37 14.28 20.23 -4.47
C ALA A 37 12.93 19.47 -4.44
N ALA A 38 11.94 19.99 -3.70
CA ALA A 38 10.60 19.43 -3.67
C ALA A 38 9.91 19.46 -5.05
N TYR A 39 9.99 20.60 -5.74
CA TYR A 39 9.41 20.71 -7.09
C TYR A 39 10.15 19.89 -8.14
N ASN A 40 11.44 19.63 -7.96
CA ASN A 40 12.19 18.78 -8.89
C ASN A 40 11.72 17.32 -8.85
N VAL A 41 11.33 16.79 -7.69
CA VAL A 41 10.85 15.41 -7.53
C VAL A 41 9.34 15.25 -7.67
N LEU A 42 8.61 16.36 -7.92
CA LEU A 42 7.14 16.34 -8.02
C LEU A 42 6.62 15.30 -9.02
N GLY A 43 7.26 15.21 -10.18
CA GLY A 43 6.84 14.30 -11.24
C GLY A 43 7.07 12.82 -10.91
N ASP A 44 8.03 12.50 -10.03
CA ASP A 44 8.34 11.15 -9.58
C ASP A 44 7.39 10.72 -8.44
N VAL A 45 7.04 11.65 -7.57
CA VAL A 45 6.14 11.39 -6.43
C VAL A 45 4.68 11.45 -6.85
N CYS A 46 4.26 12.49 -7.57
CA CYS A 46 2.90 12.66 -8.08
C CYS A 46 2.71 11.93 -9.42
N ARG A 47 2.70 10.60 -9.40
CA ARG A 47 2.66 9.74 -10.60
C ARG A 47 1.32 9.73 -11.33
N ILE A 48 0.23 9.99 -10.62
CA ILE A 48 -1.13 10.04 -11.15
C ILE A 48 -1.82 11.35 -10.76
N PRO A 49 -2.87 11.77 -11.49
CA PRO A 49 -3.60 13.01 -11.19
C PRO A 49 -4.10 13.13 -9.76
N THR A 50 -4.57 12.05 -9.14
CA THR A 50 -5.04 12.06 -7.75
C THR A 50 -3.93 12.52 -6.79
N HIS A 51 -2.69 12.07 -7.00
CA HIS A 51 -1.55 12.51 -6.20
C HIS A 51 -1.25 13.99 -6.41
N LEU A 52 -1.31 14.46 -7.67
CA LEU A 52 -1.10 15.88 -7.98
C LEU A 52 -2.17 16.76 -7.31
N PHE A 53 -3.44 16.37 -7.40
CA PHE A 53 -4.55 17.13 -6.82
C PHE A 53 -4.45 17.19 -5.29
N GLN A 54 -4.07 16.09 -4.66
CA GLN A 54 -3.90 16.02 -3.21
C GLN A 54 -2.68 16.84 -2.75
N PHE A 55 -1.57 16.77 -3.46
CA PHE A 55 -0.41 17.62 -3.22
C PHE A 55 -0.77 19.12 -3.30
N ILE A 56 -1.53 19.52 -4.34
CA ILE A 56 -2.00 20.90 -4.51
C ILE A 56 -2.89 21.31 -3.32
N LYS A 57 -3.83 20.44 -2.92
CA LYS A 57 -4.69 20.68 -1.77
C LYS A 57 -3.87 20.92 -0.50
N PHE A 58 -2.92 20.04 -0.18
CA PHE A 58 -2.04 20.22 0.97
C PHE A 58 -1.23 21.52 0.88
N CYS A 59 -0.74 21.88 -0.31
CA CYS A 59 -0.04 23.14 -0.51
C CYS A 59 -0.92 24.36 -0.26
N GLU A 60 -2.21 24.33 -0.62
CA GLU A 60 -3.16 25.41 -0.34
C GLU A 60 -3.51 25.48 1.15
N GLU A 61 -3.76 24.37 1.79
CA GLU A 61 -4.05 24.30 3.23
C GLU A 61 -2.90 24.84 4.10
N MET A 62 -1.66 24.73 3.62
CA MET A 62 -0.47 25.28 4.28
C MET A 62 -0.16 26.73 3.90
N SER A 63 -0.90 27.32 2.96
CA SER A 63 -0.66 28.70 2.55
C SER A 63 -1.23 29.68 3.58
N ILE A 64 -0.35 30.30 4.35
CA ILE A 64 -0.69 31.40 5.26
C ILE A 64 -1.01 32.62 4.39
N ASN A 65 -2.08 33.34 4.73
CA ASN A 65 -2.49 34.61 4.08
C ASN A 65 -3.02 34.48 2.64
N GLU A 66 -3.69 33.38 2.29
CA GLU A 66 -4.38 33.24 0.98
C GLU A 66 -3.53 33.67 -0.24
N THR A 67 -2.21 33.57 -0.13
CA THR A 67 -1.32 33.90 -1.23
C THR A 67 -1.52 32.88 -2.35
N GLY A 68 -1.99 33.35 -3.49
CA GLY A 68 -2.24 32.52 -4.66
C GLY A 68 -1.01 31.71 -5.14
N TRP A 69 -1.17 30.95 -6.19
CA TRP A 69 -0.11 30.10 -6.75
C TRP A 69 1.11 30.91 -7.21
N GLY A 70 2.21 30.78 -6.49
CA GLY A 70 3.47 31.41 -6.84
C GLY A 70 4.07 30.87 -8.15
N ARG A 71 4.98 31.61 -8.76
CA ARG A 71 5.63 31.24 -10.05
C ARG A 71 6.26 29.85 -10.04
N ALA A 72 6.95 29.48 -8.94
CA ALA A 72 7.61 28.16 -8.82
C ALA A 72 6.59 27.03 -8.82
N HIS A 73 5.48 27.17 -8.08
CA HIS A 73 4.40 26.21 -8.02
C HIS A 73 3.75 26.00 -9.40
N ARG A 74 3.37 27.09 -10.08
CA ARG A 74 2.80 27.02 -11.45
C ARG A 74 3.77 26.35 -12.43
N ARG A 75 5.05 26.68 -12.36
CA ARG A 75 6.09 26.08 -13.21
C ARG A 75 6.22 24.57 -12.97
N ALA A 76 6.21 24.13 -11.72
CA ALA A 76 6.30 22.72 -11.38
C ALA A 76 5.08 21.92 -11.88
N ILE A 77 3.89 22.47 -11.74
CA ILE A 77 2.67 21.86 -12.26
C ILE A 77 2.68 21.80 -13.79
N ASN A 78 3.09 22.89 -14.46
CA ASN A 78 3.24 22.88 -15.91
C ASN A 78 4.24 21.81 -16.37
N LYS A 79 5.38 21.69 -15.67
CA LYS A 79 6.37 20.63 -15.92
C LYS A 79 5.79 19.23 -15.76
N TRP A 80 4.85 19.04 -14.83
CA TRP A 80 4.16 17.77 -14.67
C TRP A 80 3.35 17.39 -15.92
N TYR A 81 2.57 18.32 -16.51
CA TYR A 81 1.84 18.08 -17.78
C TYR A 81 2.81 17.91 -18.96
N GLU A 82 3.83 18.76 -19.06
CA GLU A 82 4.86 18.69 -20.09
C GLU A 82 5.70 17.40 -20.04
N SER A 83 5.77 16.73 -18.89
CA SER A 83 6.49 15.45 -18.75
C SER A 83 5.93 14.31 -19.60
N PHE A 84 4.74 14.51 -20.19
CA PHE A 84 4.11 13.58 -21.13
C PHE A 84 4.35 13.96 -22.60
N SER A 85 5.17 14.96 -22.91
CA SER A 85 5.42 15.41 -24.28
C SER A 85 6.14 14.36 -25.15
N TYR A 86 6.93 13.50 -24.52
CA TYR A 86 7.68 12.44 -25.21
C TYR A 86 7.65 11.16 -24.38
N ARG A 87 7.59 10.02 -25.08
CA ARG A 87 7.69 8.72 -24.43
C ARG A 87 9.03 8.64 -23.68
N ASN A 88 8.97 8.33 -22.41
CA ASN A 88 10.14 8.22 -21.54
C ASN A 88 10.15 6.88 -20.81
N ARG A 89 11.23 6.60 -20.05
CA ARG A 89 11.41 5.37 -19.25
C ARG A 89 10.25 5.07 -18.29
N ASN A 90 9.41 6.05 -17.96
CA ASN A 90 8.24 5.89 -17.09
C ASN A 90 6.94 5.68 -17.89
N ASN A 91 7.01 5.28 -19.16
CA ASN A 91 5.87 5.10 -20.07
C ASN A 91 4.92 6.33 -20.08
N LYS A 92 5.48 7.54 -19.98
CA LYS A 92 4.74 8.79 -20.13
C LYS A 92 4.77 9.18 -21.61
N ASP A 93 3.60 9.32 -22.18
CA ASP A 93 3.38 9.84 -23.53
C ASP A 93 2.06 10.63 -23.57
N PRO A 94 1.74 11.36 -24.63
CA PRO A 94 0.49 12.11 -24.73
C PRO A 94 -0.76 11.23 -24.64
N LYS A 95 -0.76 10.02 -25.20
CA LYS A 95 -1.90 9.08 -25.07
C LYS A 95 -2.14 8.73 -23.60
N LYS A 96 -1.07 8.51 -22.84
CA LYS A 96 -1.16 8.27 -21.39
C LYS A 96 -1.76 9.47 -20.64
N LEU A 97 -1.38 10.71 -21.03
CA LEU A 97 -2.00 11.91 -20.45
C LEU A 97 -3.49 11.98 -20.78
N ALA A 98 -3.88 11.72 -22.05
CA ALA A 98 -5.29 11.67 -22.45
C ALA A 98 -6.08 10.65 -21.62
N TYR A 99 -5.52 9.45 -21.40
CA TYR A 99 -6.10 8.44 -20.52
C TYR A 99 -6.23 8.95 -19.07
N LEU A 100 -5.22 9.60 -18.52
CA LEU A 100 -5.24 10.08 -17.15
C LEU A 100 -6.25 11.21 -16.92
N VAL A 101 -6.37 12.17 -17.84
CA VAL A 101 -7.31 13.31 -17.71
C VAL A 101 -8.76 12.88 -17.87
N THR A 102 -9.03 11.84 -18.66
CA THR A 102 -10.38 11.29 -18.85
C THR A 102 -10.78 10.35 -17.72
N LYS A 103 -9.83 9.62 -17.14
CA LYS A 103 -10.05 8.71 -16.02
C LYS A 103 -10.26 9.44 -14.70
N TYR A 104 -9.41 10.42 -14.36
CA TYR A 104 -9.42 11.12 -13.07
C TYR A 104 -10.07 12.50 -13.21
N LYS A 105 -11.41 12.56 -13.15
CA LYS A 105 -12.16 13.80 -13.43
C LYS A 105 -12.00 14.86 -12.34
N ARG A 106 -12.38 14.54 -11.10
CA ARG A 106 -12.29 15.46 -9.95
C ARG A 106 -11.95 14.69 -8.68
N ARG A 107 -10.95 15.19 -7.91
CA ARG A 107 -10.55 14.65 -6.60
C ARG A 107 -10.02 15.79 -5.73
N HIS A 108 -10.20 15.68 -4.42
CA HIS A 108 -9.68 16.64 -3.46
C HIS A 108 -10.06 18.11 -3.73
N GLY A 109 -11.23 18.34 -4.31
CA GLY A 109 -11.69 19.68 -4.67
C GLY A 109 -11.25 20.19 -6.05
N PHE A 110 -10.27 19.54 -6.69
CA PHE A 110 -9.71 19.95 -7.98
C PHE A 110 -10.12 19.05 -9.14
N SER A 111 -10.26 19.66 -10.31
CA SER A 111 -10.29 18.99 -11.60
C SER A 111 -9.09 19.42 -12.45
N HIS A 112 -8.79 18.68 -13.51
CA HIS A 112 -7.77 19.10 -14.47
C HIS A 112 -8.06 20.50 -15.05
N ARG A 113 -9.34 20.82 -15.28
CA ARG A 113 -9.77 22.14 -15.78
C ARG A 113 -9.36 23.25 -14.82
N ASP A 114 -9.56 23.07 -13.53
CA ASP A 114 -9.22 24.05 -12.49
C ASP A 114 -7.70 24.27 -12.45
N ILE A 115 -6.95 23.16 -12.41
CA ILE A 115 -5.49 23.20 -12.31
C ILE A 115 -4.84 23.84 -13.56
N ILE A 116 -5.30 23.48 -14.76
CA ILE A 116 -4.80 24.06 -16.02
C ILE A 116 -5.03 25.57 -16.05
N ARG A 117 -6.19 26.04 -15.55
CA ARG A 117 -6.48 27.48 -15.46
C ARG A 117 -5.62 28.17 -14.42
N LEU A 118 -5.50 27.62 -13.20
CA LEU A 118 -4.71 28.22 -12.11
C LEU A 118 -3.20 28.22 -12.41
N ALA A 119 -2.70 27.16 -13.05
CA ALA A 119 -1.30 27.06 -13.45
C ALA A 119 -0.97 27.88 -14.71
N HIS A 120 -1.99 28.38 -15.43
CA HIS A 120 -1.82 28.98 -16.76
C HIS A 120 -1.02 28.08 -17.71
N THR A 121 -1.41 26.80 -17.76
CA THR A 121 -0.67 25.76 -18.48
C THR A 121 -0.61 26.09 -19.98
N ARG A 122 0.60 26.12 -20.52
CA ARG A 122 0.89 26.30 -21.94
C ARG A 122 1.88 25.23 -22.38
N THR A 123 1.75 24.80 -23.60
CA THR A 123 2.61 23.74 -24.18
C THR A 123 2.95 24.09 -25.63
N ARG A 124 4.11 23.61 -26.08
CA ARG A 124 4.50 23.61 -27.50
C ARG A 124 4.17 22.28 -28.17
N ASN A 125 3.98 21.20 -27.38
CA ASN A 125 3.62 19.89 -27.93
C ASN A 125 2.15 19.92 -28.37
N LYS A 126 1.90 19.61 -29.64
CA LYS A 126 0.57 19.68 -30.24
C LYS A 126 -0.39 18.67 -29.63
N SER A 127 0.07 17.44 -29.39
CA SER A 127 -0.73 16.38 -28.78
C SER A 127 -1.21 16.79 -27.39
N ILE A 128 -0.34 17.37 -26.56
CA ILE A 128 -0.73 17.90 -25.26
C ILE A 128 -1.68 19.10 -25.41
N LYS A 129 -1.45 19.98 -26.39
CA LYS A 129 -2.34 21.12 -26.63
C LYS A 129 -3.77 20.67 -26.93
N ILE A 130 -3.95 19.63 -27.75
CA ILE A 130 -5.27 19.01 -28.04
C ILE A 130 -5.92 18.50 -26.73
N ILE A 131 -5.15 17.84 -25.86
CA ILE A 131 -5.65 17.35 -24.58
C ILE A 131 -6.10 18.51 -23.66
N LEU A 132 -5.30 19.59 -23.61
CA LEU A 132 -5.68 20.78 -22.84
C LEU A 132 -6.95 21.44 -23.39
N GLN A 133 -7.11 21.52 -24.71
CA GLN A 133 -8.32 22.03 -25.36
C GLN A 133 -9.53 21.17 -25.00
N TYR A 134 -9.42 19.84 -25.09
CA TYR A 134 -10.46 18.91 -24.69
C TYR A 134 -10.89 19.12 -23.22
N VAL A 135 -9.93 19.19 -22.29
CA VAL A 135 -10.20 19.39 -20.85
C VAL A 135 -10.88 20.75 -20.59
N LEU A 136 -10.49 21.79 -21.32
CA LEU A 136 -11.09 23.13 -21.21
C LEU A 136 -12.46 23.24 -21.91
N GLY A 137 -12.89 22.23 -22.68
CA GLY A 137 -14.13 22.24 -23.46
C GLY A 137 -14.04 23.17 -24.67
N LYS A 138 -12.84 23.33 -25.23
CA LYS A 138 -12.58 24.07 -26.46
C LYS A 138 -12.58 23.14 -27.67
N SER A 139 -12.77 23.70 -28.86
CA SER A 139 -12.57 22.96 -30.09
C SER A 139 -11.12 22.44 -30.16
N MET A 140 -10.97 21.16 -30.47
CA MET A 140 -9.67 20.51 -30.64
C MET A 140 -9.09 20.87 -32.01
N GLU A 141 -7.80 21.17 -32.05
CA GLU A 141 -7.07 21.34 -33.31
C GLU A 141 -6.99 20.02 -34.09
N ALA A 142 -6.88 20.11 -35.39
CA ALA A 142 -6.69 18.93 -36.25
C ALA A 142 -5.35 18.25 -35.93
N ALA A 143 -5.38 16.92 -35.89
CA ALA A 143 -4.17 16.10 -35.75
C ALA A 143 -3.31 16.23 -37.03
N ASP A 144 -2.00 16.44 -36.86
CA ASP A 144 -1.04 16.59 -37.97
C ASP A 144 0.02 15.47 -38.02
N ASN A 145 0.10 14.67 -36.99
CA ASN A 145 1.04 13.56 -36.90
C ASN A 145 0.38 12.34 -36.24
N GLU A 146 1.05 11.19 -36.28
CA GLU A 146 0.54 9.93 -35.76
C GLU A 146 0.25 9.98 -34.26
N GLU A 147 1.10 10.66 -33.48
CA GLU A 147 0.92 10.78 -32.03
C GLU A 147 -0.35 11.57 -31.69
N SER A 148 -0.57 12.71 -32.38
CA SER A 148 -1.79 13.51 -32.17
C SER A 148 -3.06 12.81 -32.66
N ARG A 149 -2.98 11.98 -33.72
CA ARG A 149 -4.10 11.13 -34.15
C ARG A 149 -4.46 10.11 -33.10
N LYS A 150 -3.48 9.38 -32.53
CA LYS A 150 -3.72 8.43 -31.41
C LYS A 150 -4.41 9.09 -30.21
N VAL A 151 -4.07 10.34 -29.93
CA VAL A 151 -4.73 11.11 -28.86
C VAL A 151 -6.17 11.45 -29.20
N VAL A 152 -6.42 11.96 -30.42
CA VAL A 152 -7.77 12.33 -30.89
C VAL A 152 -8.67 11.10 -30.94
N ASP A 153 -8.18 10.00 -31.53
CA ASP A 153 -8.93 8.74 -31.63
C ASP A 153 -9.31 8.20 -30.25
N PHE A 154 -8.37 8.24 -29.29
CA PHE A 154 -8.64 7.85 -27.91
C PHE A 154 -9.71 8.74 -27.24
N LEU A 155 -9.62 10.06 -27.41
CA LEU A 155 -10.60 10.99 -26.84
C LEU A 155 -11.99 10.80 -27.45
N HIS A 156 -12.06 10.57 -28.76
CA HIS A 156 -13.31 10.24 -29.45
C HIS A 156 -13.91 8.92 -28.97
N ALA A 157 -13.08 7.88 -28.78
CA ALA A 157 -13.55 6.59 -28.24
C ALA A 157 -14.13 6.74 -26.82
N VAL A 158 -13.51 7.57 -25.99
CA VAL A 158 -14.04 7.89 -24.65
C VAL A 158 -15.39 8.58 -24.72
N GLU A 159 -15.57 9.54 -25.63
CA GLU A 159 -16.86 10.23 -25.80
C GLU A 159 -17.93 9.30 -26.37
N GLN A 160 -17.59 8.45 -27.35
CA GLN A 160 -18.49 7.43 -27.88
C GLN A 160 -18.94 6.44 -26.80
N ALA A 161 -18.00 5.97 -25.96
CA ALA A 161 -18.32 5.07 -24.85
C ALA A 161 -19.29 5.72 -23.85
N LYS A 162 -19.14 7.01 -23.55
CA LYS A 162 -20.07 7.76 -22.67
C LYS A 162 -21.47 7.92 -23.26
N GLN A 163 -21.58 7.89 -24.60
CA GLN A 163 -22.86 8.02 -25.30
C GLN A 163 -23.66 6.72 -25.34
N CYS A 164 -23.01 5.56 -25.15
CA CYS A 164 -23.72 4.28 -25.06
C CYS A 164 -24.63 4.27 -23.83
N LYS A 165 -25.95 4.12 -24.06
CA LYS A 165 -26.97 4.16 -23.00
C LYS A 165 -27.85 2.92 -22.98
N SER A 166 -27.93 2.23 -24.10
CA SER A 166 -28.78 1.04 -24.30
C SER A 166 -27.95 -0.23 -24.31
N MET A 167 -28.51 -1.32 -23.80
CA MET A 167 -27.88 -2.66 -23.91
C MET A 167 -27.71 -3.13 -25.35
N LEU A 168 -28.45 -2.57 -26.31
CA LEU A 168 -28.28 -2.81 -27.73
C LEU A 168 -26.91 -2.33 -28.27
N GLU A 169 -26.23 -1.45 -27.53
CA GLU A 169 -24.91 -0.92 -27.88
C GLU A 169 -23.76 -1.66 -27.19
N GLU A 170 -24.05 -2.82 -26.58
CA GLU A 170 -23.10 -3.61 -25.80
C GLU A 170 -21.87 -4.03 -26.64
N GLU A 171 -22.08 -4.59 -27.83
CA GLU A 171 -20.96 -5.02 -28.72
C GLU A 171 -20.09 -3.84 -29.11
N LYS A 172 -20.70 -2.74 -29.53
CA LYS A 172 -19.95 -1.50 -29.83
C LYS A 172 -19.14 -1.02 -28.64
N LEU A 173 -19.72 -1.05 -27.44
CA LEU A 173 -19.02 -0.66 -26.22
C LEU A 173 -17.87 -1.64 -25.88
N ALA A 174 -18.08 -2.94 -26.06
CA ALA A 174 -17.06 -3.97 -25.85
C ALA A 174 -15.87 -3.75 -26.78
N ASP A 175 -16.12 -3.46 -28.06
CA ASP A 175 -15.07 -3.14 -29.05
C ASP A 175 -14.33 -1.85 -28.68
N LEU A 176 -15.04 -0.78 -28.31
CA LEU A 176 -14.41 0.46 -27.85
C LEU A 176 -13.48 0.23 -26.66
N ILE A 177 -13.90 -0.62 -25.69
CA ILE A 177 -13.10 -0.98 -24.52
C ILE A 177 -11.85 -1.74 -24.96
N ALA A 178 -11.99 -2.77 -25.78
CA ALA A 178 -10.90 -3.65 -26.19
C ALA A 178 -9.85 -2.89 -27.02
N PHE A 179 -10.26 -2.18 -28.07
CA PHE A 179 -9.35 -1.50 -28.99
C PHE A 179 -8.66 -0.28 -28.36
N ASN A 180 -9.35 0.44 -27.46
CA ASN A 180 -8.81 1.68 -26.89
C ASN A 180 -8.31 1.50 -25.46
N GLN A 181 -8.37 0.29 -24.88
CA GLN A 181 -7.98 -0.01 -23.51
C GLN A 181 -8.69 0.90 -22.48
N LEU A 182 -10.00 1.10 -22.66
CA LEU A 182 -10.79 1.91 -21.76
C LEU A 182 -10.88 1.28 -20.38
N SER A 183 -10.86 2.11 -19.33
CA SER A 183 -11.00 1.66 -17.94
C SER A 183 -12.43 1.81 -17.43
N LEU A 184 -12.71 1.24 -16.26
CA LEU A 184 -14.02 1.30 -15.58
C LEU A 184 -14.61 2.71 -15.52
N GLU A 185 -13.76 3.72 -15.34
CA GLU A 185 -14.18 5.12 -15.19
C GLU A 185 -14.67 5.76 -16.48
N HIS A 186 -14.43 5.12 -17.64
CA HIS A 186 -14.92 5.57 -18.94
C HIS A 186 -16.28 4.95 -19.29
N ILE A 187 -16.70 3.90 -18.57
CA ILE A 187 -17.87 3.11 -18.91
C ILE A 187 -19.10 3.63 -18.16
N PRO A 188 -20.25 3.78 -18.83
CA PRO A 188 -21.49 4.17 -18.16
C PRO A 188 -21.91 3.16 -17.09
N THR A 189 -22.40 3.67 -15.97
CA THR A 189 -22.73 2.85 -14.80
C THR A 189 -23.80 1.79 -15.08
N VAL A 190 -24.65 1.99 -16.08
CA VAL A 190 -25.69 1.02 -16.48
C VAL A 190 -25.06 -0.32 -16.86
N PHE A 191 -23.94 -0.31 -17.59
CA PHE A 191 -23.21 -1.52 -17.99
C PHE A 191 -22.37 -2.13 -16.86
N LEU A 192 -21.95 -1.31 -15.88
CA LEU A 192 -21.15 -1.78 -14.74
C LEU A 192 -21.97 -2.44 -13.64
N LYS A 193 -23.30 -2.36 -13.68
CA LYS A 193 -24.15 -2.98 -12.65
C LYS A 193 -24.09 -4.51 -12.74
N GLU A 194 -24.45 -5.08 -13.91
CA GLU A 194 -24.67 -6.53 -14.06
C GLU A 194 -24.24 -7.09 -15.42
N ASN A 195 -23.71 -6.29 -16.32
CA ASN A 195 -23.36 -6.75 -17.65
C ASN A 195 -22.06 -7.60 -17.64
N LEU A 196 -22.25 -8.91 -17.74
CA LEU A 196 -21.17 -9.90 -17.66
C LEU A 196 -20.14 -9.75 -18.80
N ASN A 197 -20.60 -9.48 -20.02
CA ASN A 197 -19.70 -9.40 -21.19
C ASN A 197 -18.79 -8.19 -21.09
N ILE A 198 -19.31 -7.04 -20.72
CA ILE A 198 -18.51 -5.82 -20.49
C ILE A 198 -17.49 -6.06 -19.38
N TRP A 199 -17.86 -6.73 -18.29
CA TRP A 199 -16.91 -7.06 -17.23
C TRP A 199 -15.85 -8.05 -17.69
N LYS A 200 -16.15 -9.03 -18.54
CA LYS A 200 -15.16 -9.96 -19.11
C LYS A 200 -14.13 -9.22 -19.97
N VAL A 201 -14.58 -8.29 -20.83
CA VAL A 201 -13.68 -7.48 -21.65
C VAL A 201 -12.79 -6.58 -20.78
N LEU A 202 -13.37 -5.88 -19.79
CA LEU A 202 -12.62 -5.08 -18.85
C LEU A 202 -11.61 -5.89 -18.05
N TYR A 203 -11.97 -7.08 -17.61
CA TYR A 203 -11.16 -7.93 -16.77
C TYR A 203 -9.84 -8.37 -17.46
N ARG A 204 -9.90 -8.70 -18.75
CA ARG A 204 -8.71 -9.09 -19.55
C ARG A 204 -7.60 -8.03 -19.51
N GLN A 205 -7.98 -6.75 -19.53
CA GLN A 205 -7.04 -5.62 -19.59
C GLN A 205 -6.91 -4.85 -18.27
N MET A 206 -7.60 -5.30 -17.22
CA MET A 206 -7.64 -4.57 -15.94
C MET A 206 -6.28 -4.57 -15.26
N PRO A 207 -5.75 -3.42 -14.81
CA PRO A 207 -4.52 -3.38 -14.04
C PRO A 207 -4.62 -4.19 -12.75
N MET A 208 -3.50 -4.75 -12.28
CA MET A 208 -3.39 -5.64 -11.11
C MET A 208 -4.17 -5.10 -9.89
N GLY A 209 -3.90 -3.87 -9.49
CA GLY A 209 -4.58 -3.28 -8.33
C GLY A 209 -6.08 -3.04 -8.52
N ALA A 210 -6.55 -2.88 -9.77
CA ALA A 210 -7.98 -2.81 -10.06
C ALA A 210 -8.59 -4.22 -10.03
N MET A 211 -7.92 -5.23 -10.56
CA MET A 211 -8.34 -6.63 -10.50
C MET A 211 -8.55 -7.06 -9.05
N ILE A 212 -7.54 -6.88 -8.19
CA ILE A 212 -7.61 -7.25 -6.77
C ILE A 212 -8.82 -6.60 -6.07
N ARG A 213 -9.06 -5.31 -6.31
CA ARG A 213 -10.20 -4.61 -5.70
C ARG A 213 -11.57 -5.03 -6.21
N ASN A 214 -11.65 -5.63 -7.40
CA ASN A 214 -12.91 -6.02 -8.02
C ASN A 214 -13.20 -7.53 -7.94
N LEU A 215 -12.33 -8.34 -7.32
CA LEU A 215 -12.52 -9.79 -7.22
C LEU A 215 -13.90 -10.19 -6.67
N GLY A 216 -14.36 -9.55 -5.59
CA GLY A 216 -15.69 -9.81 -5.04
C GLY A 216 -16.83 -9.46 -6.01
N LYS A 217 -16.70 -8.35 -6.76
CA LYS A 217 -17.69 -7.99 -7.80
C LYS A 217 -17.68 -9.00 -8.95
N LEU A 218 -16.52 -9.45 -9.37
CA LEU A 218 -16.38 -10.45 -10.44
C LEU A 218 -16.96 -11.81 -10.02
N SER A 219 -16.73 -12.23 -8.76
CA SER A 219 -17.35 -13.44 -8.20
C SER A 219 -18.86 -13.30 -8.11
N LYS A 220 -19.40 -12.18 -7.61
CA LYS A 220 -20.85 -11.93 -7.57
C LYS A 220 -21.51 -12.02 -8.96
N LEU A 221 -20.81 -11.59 -10.00
CA LEU A 221 -21.30 -11.69 -11.39
C LEU A 221 -21.19 -13.11 -11.97
N GLY A 222 -20.73 -14.09 -11.21
CA GLY A 222 -20.60 -15.47 -11.66
C GLY A 222 -19.41 -15.70 -12.60
N ILE A 223 -18.47 -14.75 -12.71
CA ILE A 223 -17.28 -14.93 -13.57
C ILE A 223 -16.38 -16.04 -13.01
N HIS A 224 -16.31 -16.16 -11.69
CA HIS A 224 -15.46 -17.11 -10.97
C HIS A 224 -16.20 -18.35 -10.45
N ASP A 225 -17.46 -18.58 -10.85
CA ASP A 225 -18.24 -19.71 -10.35
C ASP A 225 -17.69 -21.02 -10.87
N SER A 226 -17.51 -21.97 -9.97
CA SER A 226 -16.90 -23.28 -10.25
C SER A 226 -17.84 -24.31 -10.88
N VAL A 227 -19.12 -23.98 -11.09
CA VAL A 227 -20.13 -24.95 -11.57
C VAL A 227 -20.29 -24.87 -13.10
N GLY A 228 -19.70 -25.84 -13.78
CA GLY A 228 -19.96 -26.20 -15.19
C GLY A 228 -19.26 -25.35 -16.26
N ALA A 229 -18.50 -26.04 -17.12
CA ALA A 229 -17.82 -25.64 -18.36
C ALA A 229 -16.43 -24.97 -18.25
N ASP A 230 -15.53 -25.39 -19.13
CA ASP A 230 -14.11 -25.00 -19.26
C ASP A 230 -13.81 -23.49 -19.24
N SER A 231 -14.80 -22.65 -19.52
CA SER A 231 -14.63 -21.20 -19.56
C SER A 231 -14.50 -20.55 -18.18
N LYS A 232 -14.94 -21.20 -17.09
CA LYS A 232 -14.91 -20.64 -15.74
C LYS A 232 -13.55 -20.84 -15.07
N ASP A 233 -12.92 -21.97 -15.28
CA ASP A 233 -11.54 -22.23 -14.86
C ASP A 233 -10.56 -21.25 -15.51
N PHE A 234 -10.80 -20.81 -16.73
CA PHE A 234 -10.00 -19.80 -17.40
C PHE A 234 -9.93 -18.48 -16.62
N TRP A 235 -11.07 -17.98 -16.14
CA TRP A 235 -11.11 -16.70 -15.41
C TRP A 235 -10.46 -16.77 -14.03
N VAL A 236 -10.59 -17.89 -13.34
CA VAL A 236 -9.87 -18.15 -12.08
C VAL A 236 -8.37 -18.28 -12.33
N SER A 237 -7.97 -18.99 -13.41
CA SER A 237 -6.56 -19.16 -13.78
C SER A 237 -5.88 -17.82 -14.11
N ILE A 238 -6.60 -16.86 -14.69
CA ILE A 238 -6.06 -15.50 -14.90
C ILE A 238 -5.67 -14.85 -13.56
N VAL A 239 -6.50 -14.99 -12.52
CA VAL A 239 -6.18 -14.46 -11.19
C VAL A 239 -4.95 -15.15 -10.63
N GLU A 240 -4.93 -16.49 -10.66
CA GLU A 240 -3.82 -17.29 -10.14
C GLU A 240 -2.50 -16.95 -10.82
N VAL A 241 -2.47 -16.91 -12.15
CA VAL A 241 -1.26 -16.59 -12.92
C VAL A 241 -0.78 -15.18 -12.60
N ARG A 242 -1.69 -14.21 -12.60
CA ARG A 242 -1.33 -12.82 -12.33
C ARG A 242 -0.87 -12.60 -10.90
N LEU A 243 -1.47 -13.26 -9.91
CA LEU A 243 -1.04 -13.18 -8.51
C LEU A 243 0.25 -13.95 -8.23
N LYS A 244 0.61 -14.94 -9.07
CA LYS A 244 1.90 -15.67 -9.00
C LYS A 244 3.06 -14.87 -9.59
N ASP A 245 2.80 -13.87 -10.40
CA ASP A 245 3.82 -13.02 -11.03
C ASP A 245 4.30 -11.95 -10.05
N ASP A 246 5.38 -12.24 -9.32
CA ASP A 246 5.96 -11.34 -8.32
C ASP A 246 6.55 -10.08 -8.97
N ILE A 247 7.03 -10.17 -10.24
CA ILE A 247 7.52 -9.02 -11.00
C ILE A 247 6.36 -8.08 -11.34
N ALA A 248 5.23 -8.62 -11.80
CA ALA A 248 4.04 -7.81 -12.08
C ALA A 248 3.47 -7.17 -10.81
N LEU A 249 3.48 -7.87 -9.66
CA LEU A 249 3.08 -7.33 -8.37
C LEU A 249 4.00 -6.16 -7.95
N ALA A 250 5.31 -6.32 -8.10
CA ALA A 250 6.30 -5.27 -7.79
C ALA A 250 6.17 -4.07 -8.75
N ARG A 251 6.03 -4.28 -10.07
CA ARG A 251 5.77 -3.21 -11.05
C ARG A 251 4.48 -2.46 -10.76
N ALA A 252 3.43 -3.17 -10.36
CA ALA A 252 2.15 -2.58 -9.95
C ALA A 252 2.21 -1.91 -8.57
N LYS A 253 3.34 -2.04 -7.85
CA LYS A 253 3.57 -1.50 -6.49
C LYS A 253 2.48 -1.95 -5.51
N ILE A 254 2.11 -3.23 -5.60
CA ILE A 254 1.13 -3.81 -4.69
C ILE A 254 1.81 -4.03 -3.33
N HIS A 255 1.35 -3.30 -2.33
CA HIS A 255 1.87 -3.43 -0.98
C HIS A 255 1.35 -4.73 -0.32
N PRO A 256 2.15 -5.47 0.49
CA PRO A 256 1.71 -6.68 1.19
C PRO A 256 0.40 -6.48 1.97
N LEU A 257 0.26 -5.36 2.67
CA LEU A 257 -0.99 -5.03 3.38
C LEU A 257 -2.21 -4.98 2.43
N THR A 258 -2.03 -4.56 1.18
CA THR A 258 -3.12 -4.58 0.19
C THR A 258 -3.55 -5.99 -0.15
N LEU A 259 -2.60 -6.94 -0.25
CA LEU A 259 -2.89 -8.36 -0.47
C LEU A 259 -3.57 -8.99 0.74
N LEU A 260 -3.09 -8.67 1.94
CA LEU A 260 -3.70 -9.14 3.19
C LEU A 260 -5.15 -8.66 3.34
N ILE A 261 -5.40 -7.37 3.10
CA ILE A 261 -6.75 -6.80 3.12
C ILE A 261 -7.64 -7.49 2.08
N ALA A 262 -7.12 -7.67 0.87
CA ALA A 262 -7.87 -8.31 -0.21
C ALA A 262 -8.19 -9.78 0.11
N PHE A 263 -7.22 -10.52 0.65
CA PHE A 263 -7.41 -11.91 1.10
C PHE A 263 -8.52 -12.00 2.16
N LYS A 264 -8.39 -11.21 3.24
CA LYS A 264 -9.36 -11.20 4.34
C LYS A 264 -10.76 -10.81 3.87
N GLN A 265 -10.85 -9.75 3.08
CA GLN A 265 -12.13 -9.29 2.55
C GLN A 265 -12.74 -10.31 1.59
N TYR A 266 -11.94 -10.91 0.70
CA TYR A 266 -12.45 -11.89 -0.26
C TYR A 266 -12.93 -13.16 0.45
N LYS A 267 -12.15 -13.67 1.42
CA LYS A 267 -12.48 -14.83 2.26
C LYS A 267 -13.75 -14.62 3.09
N ASN A 268 -14.04 -13.37 3.51
CA ASN A 268 -15.25 -13.02 4.25
C ASN A 268 -16.54 -13.04 3.38
N GLY A 269 -16.42 -13.09 2.06
CA GLY A 269 -17.57 -13.17 1.14
C GLY A 269 -18.44 -11.92 1.07
N SER A 270 -18.04 -10.80 1.72
CA SER A 270 -18.83 -9.58 1.77
C SER A 270 -17.99 -8.31 1.74
N SER A 271 -18.59 -7.21 1.27
CA SER A 271 -17.95 -5.89 1.22
C SER A 271 -18.01 -5.19 2.57
N LEU A 272 -16.95 -4.45 2.94
CA LEU A 272 -16.84 -3.73 4.21
C LEU A 272 -17.89 -2.60 4.37
N LYS A 273 -18.24 -1.95 3.28
CA LYS A 273 -19.09 -0.73 3.27
C LYS A 273 -20.23 -0.85 2.28
N GLY A 274 -20.85 -1.99 2.13
CA GLY A 274 -21.92 -2.16 1.17
C GLY A 274 -22.67 -3.46 1.35
N LYS A 275 -23.66 -3.69 0.50
CA LYS A 275 -24.49 -4.89 0.46
C LYS A 275 -23.98 -5.90 -0.59
N LEU A 276 -22.72 -5.80 -0.99
CA LEU A 276 -22.15 -6.71 -1.97
C LEU A 276 -21.72 -7.98 -1.25
N GLU A 277 -22.31 -9.11 -1.61
CA GLU A 277 -21.99 -10.46 -1.15
C GLU A 277 -21.64 -11.33 -2.35
N TRP A 278 -20.74 -12.29 -2.18
CA TRP A 278 -20.30 -13.22 -3.22
C TRP A 278 -19.93 -14.58 -2.64
N ASP A 279 -19.99 -15.59 -3.48
CA ASP A 279 -19.46 -16.91 -3.17
C ASP A 279 -17.94 -16.91 -3.26
N VAL A 280 -17.31 -17.46 -2.22
CA VAL A 280 -15.86 -17.48 -2.08
C VAL A 280 -15.28 -18.62 -2.91
N ASN A 281 -14.49 -18.27 -3.92
CA ASN A 281 -13.70 -19.26 -4.66
C ASN A 281 -12.42 -19.58 -3.88
N SER A 282 -12.25 -20.83 -3.47
CA SER A 282 -11.12 -21.29 -2.65
C SER A 282 -9.76 -21.11 -3.34
N ARG A 283 -9.69 -21.27 -4.67
CA ARG A 283 -8.46 -21.08 -5.46
C ARG A 283 -8.01 -19.62 -5.46
N ILE A 284 -8.95 -18.68 -5.62
CA ILE A 284 -8.66 -17.24 -5.57
C ILE A 284 -8.23 -16.83 -4.16
N SER A 285 -8.93 -17.33 -3.13
CA SER A 285 -8.57 -17.07 -1.75
C SER A 285 -7.14 -17.53 -1.46
N LYS A 286 -6.80 -18.77 -1.86
CA LYS A 286 -5.45 -19.32 -1.71
C LYS A 286 -4.42 -18.53 -2.52
N ALA A 287 -4.72 -18.13 -3.74
CA ALA A 287 -3.79 -17.34 -4.57
C ALA A 287 -3.46 -15.98 -3.94
N LEU A 288 -4.44 -15.31 -3.30
CA LEU A 288 -4.22 -14.06 -2.55
C LEU A 288 -3.35 -14.29 -1.32
N GLU A 289 -3.60 -15.34 -0.56
CA GLU A 289 -2.82 -15.72 0.61
C GLU A 289 -1.38 -16.06 0.24
N ASP A 290 -1.17 -16.89 -0.78
CA ASP A 290 0.16 -17.24 -1.29
C ASP A 290 0.92 -16.02 -1.82
N ALA A 291 0.24 -15.10 -2.51
CA ALA A 291 0.83 -13.85 -2.97
C ALA A 291 1.26 -12.95 -1.79
N PHE A 292 0.45 -12.90 -0.73
CA PHE A 292 0.81 -12.19 0.49
C PHE A 292 2.09 -12.77 1.10
N TYR A 293 2.15 -14.10 1.31
CA TYR A 293 3.34 -14.73 1.89
C TYR A 293 4.59 -14.55 1.03
N ARG A 294 4.50 -14.65 -0.29
CA ARG A 294 5.64 -14.41 -1.18
C ARG A 294 6.11 -12.96 -1.13
N ASN A 295 5.19 -12.02 -1.06
CA ASN A 295 5.52 -10.58 -1.04
C ASN A 295 6.06 -10.10 0.32
N THR A 296 5.85 -10.90 1.39
CA THR A 296 6.43 -10.66 2.72
C THR A 296 7.75 -11.42 2.94
N LYS A 297 8.09 -12.35 2.06
CA LYS A 297 9.32 -13.11 2.15
C LYS A 297 10.51 -12.22 1.81
N ILE A 298 11.18 -11.65 2.76
CA ILE A 298 12.59 -11.27 2.61
C ILE A 298 13.14 -11.02 4.01
N LEU A 299 13.56 -12.08 4.71
CA LEU A 299 14.43 -11.90 5.85
C LEU A 299 15.51 -12.97 5.78
N LEU A 300 16.74 -12.51 5.82
CA LEU A 300 17.88 -13.35 6.14
C LEU A 300 17.72 -13.82 7.61
N PRO A 301 18.20 -15.02 7.97
CA PRO A 301 18.16 -15.47 9.36
C PRO A 301 18.93 -14.52 10.26
N PHE A 302 18.39 -14.25 11.46
CA PHE A 302 19.14 -13.55 12.51
C PHE A 302 20.31 -14.42 12.97
N GLU A 303 21.49 -13.83 13.11
CA GLU A 303 22.63 -14.49 13.79
C GLU A 303 22.45 -14.39 15.30
N LYS A 304 21.89 -13.27 15.79
CA LYS A 304 21.57 -13.04 17.19
C LYS A 304 20.34 -13.81 17.63
N ARG A 305 20.35 -14.28 18.87
CA ARG A 305 19.14 -14.87 19.49
C ARG A 305 18.11 -13.78 19.76
N CYS A 306 16.94 -13.93 19.16
CA CYS A 306 15.89 -12.93 19.16
C CYS A 306 14.62 -13.42 19.86
N LEU A 307 14.00 -12.53 20.66
CA LEU A 307 12.65 -12.72 21.19
C LEU A 307 11.67 -11.83 20.41
N ILE A 308 10.63 -12.42 19.85
CA ILE A 308 9.47 -11.70 19.33
C ILE A 308 8.35 -11.80 20.35
N ALA A 309 7.91 -10.65 20.85
CA ALA A 309 6.80 -10.55 21.79
C ALA A 309 5.63 -9.82 21.12
N ILE A 310 4.48 -10.48 21.02
CA ILE A 310 3.26 -9.92 20.44
C ILE A 310 2.27 -9.60 21.55
N SER A 311 1.89 -8.34 21.68
CA SER A 311 0.85 -7.94 22.62
C SER A 311 -0.52 -8.46 22.17
N THR A 312 -1.28 -8.97 23.14
CA THR A 312 -2.65 -9.44 22.95
C THR A 312 -3.67 -8.58 23.72
N GLY A 313 -3.26 -7.38 24.18
CA GLY A 313 -4.14 -6.43 24.84
C GLY A 313 -5.32 -6.01 23.96
N GLU A 314 -6.38 -5.48 24.59
CA GLU A 314 -7.61 -5.09 23.90
C GLU A 314 -7.36 -4.04 22.81
N ASP A 315 -6.39 -3.15 23.02
CA ASP A 315 -6.02 -2.11 22.05
C ASP A 315 -5.49 -2.69 20.72
N MET A 316 -4.99 -3.93 20.73
CA MET A 316 -4.59 -4.65 19.52
C MET A 316 -5.79 -5.07 18.64
N GLN A 317 -7.02 -4.89 19.10
CA GLN A 317 -8.24 -5.08 18.29
C GLN A 317 -8.59 -3.86 17.45
N LYS A 318 -7.90 -2.72 17.60
CA LYS A 318 -8.11 -1.52 16.81
C LYS A 318 -7.73 -1.76 15.34
N LEU A 319 -8.50 -1.13 14.44
CA LEU A 319 -8.22 -1.18 13.01
C LEU A 319 -7.03 -0.28 12.64
N ILE A 320 -6.10 -0.81 11.87
CA ILE A 320 -4.90 -0.07 11.43
C ILE A 320 -5.12 0.65 10.10
N CYS A 321 -4.44 1.78 9.91
CA CYS A 321 -4.37 2.50 8.64
C CYS A 321 -5.73 2.78 7.97
N GLY A 322 -6.84 2.83 8.74
CA GLY A 322 -8.19 2.94 8.20
C GLY A 322 -8.57 1.78 7.27
N SER A 323 -7.99 0.61 7.50
CA SER A 323 -8.31 -0.66 6.84
C SER A 323 -9.33 -1.46 7.66
N SER A 324 -9.64 -2.66 7.22
CA SER A 324 -10.40 -3.66 7.98
C SER A 324 -9.52 -4.60 8.80
N ILE A 325 -8.21 -4.38 8.79
CA ILE A 325 -7.24 -5.21 9.48
C ILE A 325 -7.04 -4.71 10.90
N LYS A 326 -7.07 -5.59 11.87
CA LYS A 326 -6.77 -5.28 13.25
C LYS A 326 -5.26 -5.19 13.49
N ALA A 327 -4.84 -4.47 14.52
CA ALA A 327 -3.44 -4.38 14.89
C ALA A 327 -2.83 -5.77 15.20
N SER A 328 -3.60 -6.66 15.87
CA SER A 328 -3.21 -8.04 16.14
C SER A 328 -2.98 -8.86 14.87
N GLU A 329 -3.85 -8.71 13.86
CA GLU A 329 -3.72 -9.40 12.58
C GLU A 329 -2.49 -8.91 11.80
N ALA A 330 -2.21 -7.63 11.83
CA ALA A 330 -1.01 -7.07 11.22
C ALA A 330 0.27 -7.51 11.93
N ALA A 331 0.25 -7.54 13.26
CA ALA A 331 1.36 -8.04 14.07
C ALA A 331 1.64 -9.53 13.79
N ALA A 332 0.59 -10.36 13.73
CA ALA A 332 0.70 -11.77 13.37
C ALA A 332 1.29 -11.94 11.96
N ALA A 333 0.82 -11.15 10.99
CA ALA A 333 1.32 -11.20 9.62
C ALA A 333 2.80 -10.79 9.50
N MET A 334 3.24 -9.80 10.30
CA MET A 334 4.65 -9.41 10.33
C MET A 334 5.52 -10.44 11.08
N ALA A 335 5.03 -10.97 12.18
CA ALA A 335 5.73 -11.99 12.95
C ALA A 335 5.94 -13.28 12.15
N LEU A 336 4.97 -13.70 11.33
CA LEU A 336 5.08 -14.90 10.48
C LEU A 336 6.32 -14.89 9.58
N SER A 337 6.76 -13.73 9.10
CA SER A 337 7.95 -13.63 8.28
C SER A 337 9.24 -13.94 9.08
N THR A 338 9.19 -13.79 10.40
CA THR A 338 10.33 -13.96 11.31
C THR A 338 10.30 -15.27 12.08
N VAL A 339 9.12 -15.86 12.34
CA VAL A 339 8.94 -17.10 13.11
C VAL A 339 9.67 -18.30 12.50
N LYS A 340 9.89 -18.29 11.18
CA LYS A 340 10.54 -19.40 10.46
C LYS A 340 12.07 -19.43 10.62
N MET A 341 12.63 -18.54 11.44
CA MET A 341 14.07 -18.46 11.68
C MET A 341 14.49 -19.30 12.90
N GLU A 342 15.71 -19.86 12.85
CA GLU A 342 16.16 -20.82 13.88
C GLU A 342 16.42 -20.20 15.25
N ASN A 343 16.89 -18.96 15.30
CA ASN A 343 17.29 -18.25 16.51
C ASN A 343 16.19 -17.33 17.08
N VAL A 344 14.94 -17.61 16.78
CA VAL A 344 13.81 -16.76 17.17
C VAL A 344 12.82 -17.53 18.02
N ASP A 345 12.57 -17.00 19.22
CA ASP A 345 11.46 -17.43 20.08
C ASP A 345 10.32 -16.42 19.95
N VAL A 346 9.08 -16.88 19.95
CA VAL A 346 7.89 -16.02 19.86
C VAL A 346 6.99 -16.25 21.04
N ILE A 347 6.58 -15.18 21.70
CA ILE A 347 5.63 -15.20 22.82
C ILE A 347 4.46 -14.26 22.56
N LEU A 348 3.32 -14.62 23.12
CA LEU A 348 2.16 -13.76 23.25
C LEU A 348 2.07 -13.27 24.69
N PHE A 349 1.82 -11.99 24.90
CA PHE A 349 1.81 -11.43 26.27
C PHE A 349 0.65 -10.45 26.51
N THR A 350 0.29 -10.32 27.77
CA THR A 350 -0.67 -9.35 28.30
C THR A 350 -0.05 -8.55 29.47
N ASN A 351 -0.73 -8.50 30.58
CA ASN A 351 -0.29 -7.85 31.82
C ASN A 351 0.32 -8.81 32.84
N SER A 352 0.43 -10.09 32.55
CA SER A 352 0.97 -11.08 33.47
C SER A 352 1.74 -12.17 32.71
N ILE A 353 2.69 -12.75 33.43
CA ILE A 353 3.52 -13.87 32.97
C ILE A 353 2.80 -15.19 33.33
N THR A 354 1.58 -15.38 32.90
CA THR A 354 0.87 -16.65 33.14
C THR A 354 1.14 -17.62 32.00
N GLU A 355 0.97 -18.92 32.28
CA GLU A 355 1.15 -19.99 31.25
C GLU A 355 0.33 -19.74 29.98
N ALA A 356 -0.85 -19.12 30.10
CA ALA A 356 -1.68 -18.73 28.97
C ALA A 356 -1.03 -17.68 28.06
N SER A 357 -0.12 -16.85 28.57
CA SER A 357 0.64 -15.88 27.78
C SER A 357 1.82 -16.49 27.04
N MET A 358 2.10 -17.77 27.26
CA MET A 358 3.22 -18.51 26.68
C MET A 358 2.82 -19.34 25.47
N ALA A 359 1.67 -19.06 24.85
CA ALA A 359 1.28 -19.79 23.64
C ALA A 359 2.37 -19.63 22.59
N LYS A 360 3.17 -20.68 22.41
CA LYS A 360 4.20 -20.74 21.39
C LYS A 360 3.56 -20.69 20.01
N ILE A 361 4.06 -19.78 19.20
CA ILE A 361 3.79 -19.79 17.77
C ILE A 361 4.80 -20.75 17.16
N ASP A 362 4.30 -21.78 16.52
CA ASP A 362 5.11 -22.81 15.88
C ASP A 362 5.49 -22.40 14.45
N ARG A 363 6.61 -22.95 13.95
CA ARG A 363 7.10 -22.67 12.59
C ARG A 363 6.13 -23.06 11.49
N ASP A 364 5.24 -24.02 11.76
CA ASP A 364 4.24 -24.51 10.82
C ASP A 364 2.90 -23.78 10.93
N ASP A 365 2.76 -22.87 11.90
CA ASP A 365 1.56 -22.06 12.03
C ASP A 365 1.36 -21.18 10.80
N ASN A 366 0.12 -21.11 10.34
CA ASN A 366 -0.30 -20.14 9.33
C ASN A 366 -0.91 -18.90 10.01
N LEU A 367 -1.18 -17.88 9.22
CA LEU A 367 -1.73 -16.62 9.74
C LEU A 367 -3.02 -16.83 10.55
N SER A 368 -3.91 -17.69 10.08
CA SER A 368 -5.18 -17.98 10.76
C SER A 368 -4.94 -18.62 12.13
N THR A 369 -4.02 -19.58 12.20
CA THR A 369 -3.66 -20.26 13.47
C THR A 369 -3.06 -19.29 14.48
N ILE A 370 -2.18 -18.39 14.04
CA ILE A 370 -1.59 -17.38 14.92
C ILE A 370 -2.65 -16.40 15.41
N GLU A 371 -3.55 -15.96 14.52
CA GLU A 371 -4.66 -15.11 14.91
C GLU A 371 -5.56 -15.78 15.94
N ASP A 372 -5.89 -17.05 15.75
CA ASP A 372 -6.69 -17.83 16.70
C ASP A 372 -5.98 -17.92 18.06
N LYS A 373 -4.68 -18.20 18.08
CA LYS A 373 -3.87 -18.18 19.31
C LYS A 373 -3.91 -16.80 19.99
N ILE A 374 -3.76 -15.71 19.24
CA ILE A 374 -3.87 -14.35 19.77
C ILE A 374 -5.27 -14.08 20.37
N PHE A 375 -6.33 -14.57 19.73
CA PHE A 375 -7.72 -14.36 20.19
C PHE A 375 -8.14 -15.25 21.34
N GLN A 376 -7.55 -16.44 21.51
CA GLN A 376 -7.92 -17.38 22.57
C GLN A 376 -7.44 -16.93 23.96
N ILE A 377 -6.24 -16.33 24.06
CA ILE A 377 -5.64 -15.89 25.32
C ILE A 377 -6.58 -15.00 26.17
N PRO A 378 -7.22 -13.96 25.62
CA PRO A 378 -8.16 -13.13 26.38
C PRO A 378 -9.39 -13.88 26.90
N ARG A 379 -9.86 -14.91 26.17
CA ARG A 379 -11.04 -15.68 26.55
C ARG A 379 -10.76 -16.68 27.67
N GLU A 380 -9.57 -17.25 27.72
CA GLU A 380 -9.14 -18.19 28.74
C GLU A 380 -8.96 -17.54 30.12
N VAL A 381 -8.53 -16.28 30.14
CA VAL A 381 -8.30 -15.51 31.38
C VAL A 381 -9.58 -14.94 31.98
N GLY A 382 -10.73 -14.98 31.29
CA GLY A 382 -12.05 -14.61 31.82
C GLY A 382 -12.22 -13.13 32.23
N LYS A 383 -11.31 -12.25 31.82
CA LYS A 383 -11.36 -10.82 32.13
C LYS A 383 -11.97 -10.02 30.97
N LYS A 384 -12.90 -9.13 31.31
CA LYS A 384 -13.62 -8.28 30.35
C LYS A 384 -12.73 -7.19 29.71
N TYR A 385 -11.59 -6.87 30.34
CA TYR A 385 -10.60 -5.89 29.89
C TYR A 385 -9.20 -6.44 30.14
N ILE A 386 -8.44 -6.66 29.08
CA ILE A 386 -7.05 -7.09 29.19
C ILE A 386 -6.16 -5.91 28.91
N ARG A 387 -5.58 -5.40 30.01
CA ARG A 387 -4.54 -4.38 29.95
C ARG A 387 -3.23 -5.02 29.52
N GLN A 388 -2.37 -4.26 28.86
CA GLN A 388 -1.04 -4.70 28.51
C GLN A 388 0.02 -4.03 29.34
N ASP A 389 1.05 -4.78 29.72
CA ASP A 389 2.27 -4.31 30.34
C ASP A 389 3.46 -4.65 29.45
N LEU A 390 4.07 -3.63 28.86
CA LEU A 390 5.19 -3.79 27.95
C LEU A 390 6.52 -4.15 28.67
N ALA A 391 6.52 -4.18 29.99
CA ALA A 391 7.64 -4.72 30.78
C ALA A 391 7.60 -6.26 30.86
N THR A 392 6.42 -6.88 30.63
CA THR A 392 6.21 -8.32 30.77
C THR A 392 7.22 -9.18 29.98
N PRO A 393 7.56 -8.92 28.71
CA PRO A 393 8.54 -9.74 27.99
C PRO A 393 9.92 -9.78 28.63
N PHE A 394 10.37 -8.65 29.19
CA PHE A 394 11.68 -8.57 29.85
C PHE A 394 11.69 -9.29 31.20
N ILE A 395 10.63 -9.12 31.99
CA ILE A 395 10.46 -9.79 33.28
C ILE A 395 10.40 -11.31 33.08
N TRP A 396 9.64 -11.76 32.08
CA TRP A 396 9.54 -13.17 31.74
C TRP A 396 10.88 -13.75 31.30
N ALA A 397 11.58 -13.09 30.36
CA ALA A 397 12.86 -13.55 29.87
C ALA A 397 13.93 -13.64 30.99
N ALA A 398 13.88 -12.71 31.97
CA ALA A 398 14.72 -12.76 33.16
C ALA A 398 14.37 -13.93 34.09
N ALA A 399 13.06 -14.14 34.35
CA ALA A 399 12.58 -15.22 35.21
C ALA A 399 12.94 -16.61 34.69
N GLU A 400 12.76 -16.83 33.38
CA GLU A 400 13.08 -18.08 32.68
C GLU A 400 14.59 -18.22 32.34
N LYS A 401 15.41 -17.20 32.71
CA LYS A 401 16.85 -17.15 32.40
C LYS A 401 17.18 -17.30 30.93
N HIS A 402 16.27 -16.81 30.05
CA HIS A 402 16.51 -16.79 28.62
C HIS A 402 17.30 -15.53 28.22
N ARG A 403 18.44 -15.76 27.57
CA ARG A 403 19.30 -14.70 27.08
C ARG A 403 18.98 -14.37 25.64
N TYR A 404 18.45 -13.18 25.39
CA TYR A 404 18.19 -12.64 24.05
C TYR A 404 19.06 -11.41 23.81
N GLU A 405 19.67 -11.35 22.65
CA GLU A 405 20.49 -10.21 22.20
C GLU A 405 19.61 -9.18 21.46
N ALA A 406 18.47 -9.61 20.95
CA ALA A 406 17.48 -8.73 20.34
C ALA A 406 16.06 -9.08 20.84
N ILE A 407 15.27 -8.04 21.08
CA ILE A 407 13.87 -8.17 21.49
C ILE A 407 13.02 -7.30 20.58
N ILE A 408 12.03 -7.89 19.91
CA ILE A 408 11.10 -7.20 19.03
C ILE A 408 9.71 -7.27 19.66
N ILE A 409 9.11 -6.12 19.94
CA ILE A 409 7.78 -6.03 20.55
C ILE A 409 6.78 -5.50 19.52
N PHE A 410 5.78 -6.30 19.17
CA PHE A 410 4.64 -5.85 18.38
C PHE A 410 3.50 -5.40 19.30
N THR A 411 3.11 -4.14 19.18
CA THR A 411 2.15 -3.51 20.11
C THR A 411 1.38 -2.38 19.43
N ASP A 412 0.41 -1.82 20.12
CA ASP A 412 -0.16 -0.50 19.81
C ASP A 412 0.58 0.66 20.51
N SER A 413 1.69 0.35 21.21
CA SER A 413 2.57 1.26 21.96
C SER A 413 1.97 1.87 23.24
N LEU A 414 0.88 1.32 23.75
CA LEU A 414 0.29 1.77 25.00
C LEU A 414 0.57 0.75 26.11
N THR A 415 1.31 1.16 27.14
CA THR A 415 1.33 0.48 28.43
C THR A 415 0.14 0.98 29.25
N SER A 416 -0.74 0.08 29.64
CA SER A 416 -1.96 0.43 30.38
C SER A 416 -1.95 -0.04 31.83
N CYS A 417 -0.93 -0.80 32.23
CA CYS A 417 -0.70 -1.28 33.60
C CYS A 417 0.78 -1.62 33.80
N GLY A 418 1.12 -2.11 34.97
CA GLY A 418 2.48 -2.46 35.33
C GLY A 418 3.02 -1.56 36.45
N SER A 419 3.96 -2.09 37.23
CA SER A 419 4.61 -1.37 38.37
C SER A 419 5.97 -0.82 37.96
N ILE A 420 6.54 -1.27 36.84
CA ILE A 420 7.87 -0.89 36.37
C ILE A 420 7.75 -0.34 34.96
N HIS A 421 8.42 0.77 34.68
CA HIS A 421 8.48 1.31 33.33
C HIS A 421 9.22 0.33 32.39
N PRO A 422 8.76 0.10 31.15
CA PRO A 422 9.37 -0.86 30.21
C PRO A 422 10.87 -0.64 29.99
N ALA A 423 11.33 0.61 29.90
CA ALA A 423 12.75 0.93 29.76
C ALA A 423 13.56 0.53 31.01
N GLU A 424 13.00 0.66 32.21
CA GLU A 424 13.66 0.22 33.45
C GLU A 424 13.71 -1.30 33.55
N ALA A 425 12.62 -1.99 33.17
CA ALA A 425 12.59 -3.45 33.12
C ALA A 425 13.61 -4.01 32.11
N LEU A 426 13.78 -3.36 30.97
CA LEU A 426 14.80 -3.72 29.97
C LEU A 426 16.23 -3.54 30.55
N LYS A 427 16.48 -2.45 31.25
CA LYS A 427 17.77 -2.20 31.89
C LYS A 427 18.09 -3.24 32.96
N GLN A 428 17.13 -3.60 33.81
CA GLN A 428 17.27 -4.66 34.81
C GLN A 428 17.52 -6.02 34.15
N TYR A 429 16.79 -6.35 33.08
CA TYR A 429 17.02 -7.54 32.29
C TYR A 429 18.46 -7.58 31.72
N SER A 430 18.89 -6.50 31.07
CA SER A 430 20.23 -6.38 30.50
C SER A 430 21.33 -6.60 31.52
N GLN A 431 21.19 -6.03 32.71
CA GLN A 431 22.14 -6.20 33.81
C GLN A 431 22.12 -7.62 34.35
N TYR A 432 20.95 -8.16 34.64
CA TYR A 432 20.78 -9.50 35.22
C TYR A 432 21.28 -10.60 34.27
N MET A 433 20.99 -10.51 32.98
CA MET A 433 21.37 -11.48 31.95
C MET A 433 22.76 -11.21 31.35
N SER A 434 23.44 -10.16 31.77
CA SER A 434 24.75 -9.76 31.23
C SER A 434 24.73 -9.57 29.70
N VAL A 435 23.74 -8.82 29.19
CA VAL A 435 23.57 -8.49 27.75
C VAL A 435 23.70 -6.96 27.57
N PRO A 436 24.90 -6.38 27.66
CA PRO A 436 25.06 -4.93 27.61
C PRO A 436 24.72 -4.33 26.25
N ASN A 437 24.90 -5.09 25.17
CA ASN A 437 24.64 -4.66 23.79
C ASN A 437 23.33 -5.24 23.26
N TYR A 438 22.25 -5.08 24.00
CA TYR A 438 20.91 -5.49 23.54
C TYR A 438 20.43 -4.60 22.40
N CYS A 439 19.52 -5.13 21.60
CA CYS A 439 18.73 -4.37 20.62
C CYS A 439 17.25 -4.50 20.97
N LEU A 440 16.56 -3.38 21.19
CA LEU A 440 15.11 -3.36 21.34
C LEU A 440 14.47 -2.73 20.11
N VAL A 441 13.52 -3.42 19.51
CA VAL A 441 12.69 -2.87 18.45
C VAL A 441 11.23 -2.89 18.89
N VAL A 442 10.60 -1.72 18.90
CA VAL A 442 9.17 -1.59 19.19
C VAL A 442 8.44 -1.28 17.92
N VAL A 443 7.61 -2.22 17.47
CA VAL A 443 6.82 -2.10 16.25
C VAL A 443 5.38 -1.78 16.61
N SER A 444 5.04 -0.50 16.49
CA SER A 444 3.71 0.01 16.80
C SER A 444 2.79 -0.12 15.59
N MET A 445 1.72 -0.89 15.73
CA MET A 445 0.74 -1.07 14.66
C MET A 445 -0.13 0.18 14.44
N THR A 446 -0.23 1.04 15.43
CA THR A 446 -0.98 2.30 15.38
C THR A 446 -0.10 3.48 15.81
N SER A 447 -0.33 4.66 15.23
CA SER A 447 0.38 5.88 15.66
C SER A 447 -0.24 6.43 16.94
N ASN A 448 0.58 6.64 17.96
CA ASN A 448 0.21 7.35 19.17
C ASN A 448 1.31 8.33 19.60
N LYS A 449 1.08 9.08 20.70
CA LYS A 449 2.03 10.08 21.21
C LYS A 449 3.10 9.51 22.14
N TYR A 450 2.98 8.24 22.49
CA TYR A 450 3.86 7.60 23.48
C TYR A 450 4.96 6.82 22.79
N LYS A 451 6.14 6.84 23.37
CA LYS A 451 7.31 6.07 22.97
C LYS A 451 7.81 5.29 24.18
N ILE A 452 8.27 4.07 23.94
CA ILE A 452 8.86 3.21 24.98
C ILE A 452 10.36 3.48 25.07
N ALA A 453 10.99 3.65 23.92
CA ALA A 453 12.41 3.94 23.83
C ALA A 453 12.73 5.32 24.41
N ALA A 454 13.80 5.38 25.22
CA ALA A 454 14.40 6.66 25.57
C ALA A 454 14.99 7.30 24.30
N PRO A 455 14.77 8.60 24.04
CA PRO A 455 15.21 9.25 22.80
C PRO A 455 16.73 9.18 22.56
N GLU A 456 17.51 8.96 23.63
CA GLU A 456 18.97 8.95 23.60
C GLU A 456 19.57 7.53 23.59
N ASP A 457 18.73 6.49 23.70
CA ASP A 457 19.18 5.11 23.69
C ASP A 457 19.35 4.61 22.26
N THR A 458 20.61 4.53 21.81
CA THR A 458 20.99 4.04 20.48
C THR A 458 20.71 2.56 20.25
N ASN A 459 20.43 1.80 21.32
CA ASN A 459 20.10 0.38 21.26
C ASN A 459 18.60 0.12 21.09
N THR A 460 17.81 1.17 20.94
CA THR A 460 16.37 1.07 20.78
C THR A 460 15.88 1.71 19.47
N LEU A 461 14.95 1.05 18.80
CA LEU A 461 14.33 1.49 17.56
C LEU A 461 12.80 1.46 17.68
N ASP A 462 12.14 2.60 17.50
CA ASP A 462 10.68 2.68 17.37
C ASP A 462 10.28 2.71 15.90
N VAL A 463 9.46 1.77 15.48
CA VAL A 463 8.88 1.69 14.13
C VAL A 463 7.36 1.81 14.23
N VAL A 464 6.74 2.65 13.41
CA VAL A 464 5.28 2.83 13.41
C VAL A 464 4.69 2.48 12.05
N GLY A 465 3.73 1.59 12.04
CA GLY A 465 2.95 1.22 10.88
C GLY A 465 3.43 -0.05 10.17
N PHE A 466 2.75 -0.40 9.08
CA PHE A 466 3.01 -1.57 8.28
C PHE A 466 3.62 -1.16 6.92
N ASP A 467 4.93 -1.35 6.77
CA ASP A 467 5.67 -1.14 5.52
C ASP A 467 6.38 -2.44 5.13
N LYS A 468 6.40 -2.78 3.84
CA LYS A 468 7.08 -3.97 3.32
C LYS A 468 8.59 -4.01 3.61
N HIS A 469 9.21 -2.86 3.87
CA HIS A 469 10.63 -2.75 4.22
C HIS A 469 10.89 -2.75 5.74
N THR A 470 9.86 -2.68 6.56
CA THR A 470 10.00 -2.73 8.03
C THR A 470 10.82 -3.94 8.49
N PRO A 471 10.57 -5.17 8.00
CA PRO A 471 11.40 -6.30 8.38
C PRO A 471 12.88 -6.11 8.08
N GLY A 472 13.22 -5.55 6.90
CA GLY A 472 14.61 -5.25 6.54
C GLY A 472 15.24 -4.18 7.44
N ILE A 473 14.49 -3.14 7.80
CA ILE A 473 14.95 -2.09 8.72
C ILE A 473 15.24 -2.68 10.11
N ILE A 474 14.35 -3.55 10.59
CA ILE A 474 14.53 -4.26 11.86
C ILE A 474 15.80 -5.10 11.83
N MET A 475 16.01 -5.85 10.75
CA MET A 475 17.18 -6.68 10.58
C MET A 475 18.47 -5.86 10.52
N ASP A 476 18.50 -4.79 9.72
CA ASP A 476 19.65 -3.90 9.60
C ASP A 476 20.01 -3.25 10.95
N PHE A 477 19.01 -2.99 11.80
CA PHE A 477 19.23 -2.47 13.14
C PHE A 477 19.77 -3.52 14.10
N ILE A 478 19.25 -4.75 14.06
CA ILE A 478 19.67 -5.84 14.95
C ILE A 478 21.07 -6.33 14.61
N GLU A 479 21.34 -6.58 13.33
CA GLU A 479 22.59 -7.20 12.87
C GLU A 479 23.71 -6.20 12.52
N GLY A 480 23.37 -4.90 12.51
CA GLY A 480 24.16 -3.87 11.89
C GLY A 480 23.94 -3.81 10.38
N PHE A 481 24.19 -2.64 9.80
CA PHE A 481 24.04 -2.45 8.37
C PHE A 481 25.02 -3.37 7.63
N ARG A 482 24.49 -4.37 6.94
CA ARG A 482 25.24 -5.19 5.99
C ARG A 482 24.85 -4.74 4.58
N PRO A 483 25.82 -4.35 3.71
CA PRO A 483 25.51 -4.18 2.31
C PRO A 483 24.97 -5.53 1.81
N ARG A 484 23.69 -5.54 1.43
CA ARG A 484 23.12 -6.70 0.76
C ARG A 484 23.91 -6.90 -0.52
N PRO A 485 24.29 -8.15 -0.87
CA PRO A 485 24.76 -8.40 -2.23
C PRO A 485 23.73 -7.77 -3.15
N ASP A 486 24.19 -7.01 -4.13
CA ASP A 486 23.33 -6.41 -5.14
C ASP A 486 22.56 -7.53 -5.84
N GLU A 487 21.49 -8.00 -5.22
CA GLU A 487 20.52 -8.82 -5.86
C GLU A 487 19.84 -7.93 -6.90
N ASP A 488 20.44 -7.92 -8.08
CA ASP A 488 19.79 -7.61 -9.36
C ASP A 488 18.94 -6.33 -9.41
N MET A 489 19.55 -5.20 -8.99
CA MET A 489 19.04 -3.91 -9.48
C MET A 489 19.25 -3.75 -10.99
N GLU A 490 20.12 -4.52 -11.60
CA GLU A 490 20.37 -4.49 -13.04
C GLU A 490 19.36 -5.30 -13.87
N VAL A 491 18.72 -6.34 -13.31
CA VAL A 491 17.72 -7.13 -14.05
C VAL A 491 16.42 -6.37 -14.30
N PHE A 492 16.15 -5.27 -13.58
CA PHE A 492 14.94 -4.48 -13.77
C PHE A 492 15.07 -3.34 -14.81
N LEU A 493 16.24 -3.18 -15.46
CA LEU A 493 16.49 -2.09 -16.40
C LEU A 493 16.66 -2.51 -17.86
N HIS A 494 16.80 -3.80 -18.14
CA HIS A 494 16.92 -4.31 -19.49
C HIS A 494 15.91 -5.45 -19.67
N GLU A 495 14.88 -5.16 -20.36
CA GLU A 495 14.04 -5.98 -21.23
C GLU A 495 12.67 -5.34 -21.36
N ASP A 496 12.58 -4.38 -22.25
CA ASP A 496 11.38 -3.98 -22.96
C ASP A 496 11.83 -3.44 -24.33
N ASP A 497 12.34 -4.37 -25.15
CA ASP A 497 12.28 -4.32 -26.60
C ASP A 497 11.60 -5.62 -27.02
N ASP A 498 10.26 -5.54 -27.18
CA ASP A 498 9.47 -6.19 -28.24
C ASP A 498 7.98 -5.79 -28.05
#